data_bda56b7409d2836f9648088a9ebe6d9c
#
_entry.id   bda56b7409d2836f9648088a9ebe6d9c
#
_cell.length_a   1.000
_cell.length_b   1.000
_cell.length_c   1.000
_cell.angle_alpha   90.00
_cell.angle_beta   90.00
_cell.angle_gamma   90.00
#
_symmetry.space_group_name_H-M   'P 1'
#
loop_
_entity.id
_entity.type
_entity.pdbx_description
1 polymer ?
#
loop_
_entity_poly.entity_id
_entity_poly.type
_entity_poly.pdbx_seq_one_letter_code
_entity_poly.pdbx_strand_id
1 'polypeptide(L)'
;MTSGDGRSRKRACGVAVDMGASHLRFVLADADGTILEEVRDRVNGEAGPRGVIDQIRTGINSVLRPRADECLRGIAIGVPGGVDPESGKVVDANNVPGWREVDMGRELEDAFHAPVYLDNDANMAAIGESWRGIAKGIDNFVFIALGTGIGAGIFIDGRIRRGHSGFAGELFRMNVDWTRWNDNFTDTGYLEAQISGMALASEGRKLFTQGNGSPTGSLTDTRDARYLFEALRRGDGVARELVERAFVVLGVGVANVVSVLDPELIVFNGGIVQGAPELLLETVETVVQRIHPKPPRIKLSTLGDRAQIFGGLRTLLEPGEQNAIRPKSTHGRPN
;
A
#
# COMPACT_ATOMS: atom_id res chain seq x y z
N MET A 1 -53.13 19.37 9.39
CA MET A 1 -52.65 17.97 9.30
C MET A 1 -51.66 17.88 8.16
N THR A 2 -50.41 18.08 8.42
CA THR A 2 -49.33 17.97 7.44
C THR A 2 -48.72 16.59 7.63
N SER A 3 -49.01 15.70 6.70
CA SER A 3 -48.42 14.37 6.58
C SER A 3 -46.92 14.53 6.29
N GLY A 4 -46.10 14.30 7.29
CA GLY A 4 -44.66 14.20 7.14
C GLY A 4 -44.33 13.02 6.26
N ASP A 5 -43.75 13.32 5.10
CA ASP A 5 -43.19 12.33 4.17
C ASP A 5 -41.98 11.66 4.86
N GLY A 6 -42.27 10.56 5.56
CA GLY A 6 -41.30 9.74 6.27
C GLY A 6 -40.52 8.82 5.34
N ARG A 7 -40.10 9.30 4.17
CA ARG A 7 -39.07 8.62 3.38
C ARG A 7 -37.73 8.77 4.11
N SER A 8 -37.38 7.74 4.86
CA SER A 8 -36.00 7.56 5.34
C SER A 8 -35.08 7.79 4.15
N ARG A 9 -34.35 8.93 4.13
CA ARG A 9 -33.28 9.16 3.14
C ARG A 9 -32.29 8.02 3.32
N LYS A 10 -32.22 7.13 2.31
CA LYS A 10 -31.18 6.10 2.27
C LYS A 10 -29.85 6.79 2.56
N ARG A 11 -29.16 6.35 3.60
CA ARG A 11 -27.82 6.88 3.93
C ARG A 11 -26.89 6.48 2.81
N ALA A 12 -26.24 7.44 2.19
CA ALA A 12 -25.26 7.16 1.15
C ALA A 12 -24.02 6.50 1.79
N CYS A 13 -23.60 5.38 1.24
CA CYS A 13 -22.45 4.62 1.73
C CYS A 13 -21.44 4.33 0.62
N GLY A 14 -20.22 4.03 1.00
CA GLY A 14 -19.15 3.64 0.09
C GLY A 14 -18.38 2.44 0.61
N VAL A 15 -17.85 1.62 -0.29
CA VAL A 15 -17.01 0.47 0.06
C VAL A 15 -15.56 0.74 -0.30
N ALA A 16 -14.67 0.68 0.69
CA ALA A 16 -13.23 0.66 0.49
C ALA A 16 -12.70 -0.77 0.58
N VAL A 17 -11.88 -1.16 -0.37
CA VAL A 17 -11.23 -2.47 -0.42
C VAL A 17 -9.72 -2.29 -0.39
N ASP A 18 -9.06 -2.95 0.54
CA ASP A 18 -7.62 -3.10 0.59
C ASP A 18 -7.27 -4.49 0.06
N MET A 19 -6.69 -4.55 -1.14
CA MET A 19 -6.19 -5.77 -1.73
C MET A 19 -4.68 -5.84 -1.55
N GLY A 20 -4.25 -6.57 -0.53
CA GLY A 20 -2.84 -6.90 -0.34
C GLY A 20 -2.44 -8.18 -1.08
N ALA A 21 -1.16 -8.54 -0.99
CA ALA A 21 -0.63 -9.77 -1.62
C ALA A 21 -1.26 -11.07 -1.06
N SER A 22 -1.69 -11.06 0.20
CA SER A 22 -2.19 -12.26 0.92
C SER A 22 -3.53 -12.06 1.61
N HIS A 23 -4.00 -10.84 1.71
CA HIS A 23 -5.22 -10.50 2.45
C HIS A 23 -6.08 -9.52 1.67
N LEU A 24 -7.39 -9.69 1.82
CA LEU A 24 -8.43 -8.75 1.38
C LEU A 24 -9.11 -8.17 2.61
N ARG A 25 -9.39 -6.89 2.56
CA ARG A 25 -10.15 -6.20 3.60
C ARG A 25 -11.22 -5.35 2.95
N PHE A 26 -12.44 -5.53 3.39
CA PHE A 26 -13.63 -4.85 2.89
C PHE A 26 -14.20 -4.00 3.99
N VAL A 27 -14.41 -2.72 3.74
CA VAL A 27 -14.94 -1.77 4.71
C VAL A 27 -16.08 -0.98 4.07
N LEU A 28 -17.25 -1.06 4.68
CA LEU A 28 -18.38 -0.20 4.38
C LEU A 28 -18.36 1.00 5.32
N ALA A 29 -18.50 2.20 4.78
CA ALA A 29 -18.61 3.42 5.56
C ALA A 29 -19.77 4.31 5.08
N ASP A 30 -20.28 5.15 5.99
CA ASP A 30 -21.28 6.16 5.65
C ASP A 30 -20.69 7.40 4.96
N ALA A 31 -21.55 8.37 4.67
CA ALA A 31 -21.16 9.62 4.00
C ALA A 31 -20.18 10.48 4.81
N ASP A 32 -20.06 10.25 6.11
CA ASP A 32 -19.13 10.96 7.00
C ASP A 32 -17.81 10.19 7.18
N GLY A 33 -17.68 9.01 6.53
CA GLY A 33 -16.52 8.13 6.62
C GLY A 33 -16.45 7.35 7.95
N THR A 34 -17.58 7.17 8.62
CA THR A 34 -17.71 6.27 9.78
C THR A 34 -17.83 4.84 9.31
N ILE A 35 -16.97 3.96 9.81
CA ILE A 35 -16.98 2.55 9.46
C ILE A 35 -18.25 1.90 10.06
N LEU A 36 -19.03 1.26 9.20
CA LEU A 36 -20.26 0.57 9.54
C LEU A 36 -20.07 -0.94 9.62
N GLU A 37 -19.33 -1.52 8.67
CA GLU A 37 -19.05 -2.95 8.58
C GLU A 37 -17.61 -3.17 8.13
N GLU A 38 -16.98 -4.25 8.58
CA GLU A 38 -15.64 -4.66 8.17
C GLU A 38 -15.58 -6.18 8.06
N VAL A 39 -15.06 -6.68 6.93
CA VAL A 39 -14.80 -8.11 6.70
C VAL A 39 -13.37 -8.27 6.19
N ARG A 40 -12.71 -9.34 6.61
CA ARG A 40 -11.36 -9.71 6.16
C ARG A 40 -11.38 -11.12 5.60
N ASP A 41 -10.58 -11.35 4.56
CA ASP A 41 -10.41 -12.64 3.91
C ASP A 41 -8.95 -12.83 3.48
N ARG A 42 -8.60 -14.03 3.03
CA ARG A 42 -7.29 -14.31 2.42
C ARG A 42 -7.41 -14.32 0.92
N VAL A 43 -6.44 -13.72 0.23
CA VAL A 43 -6.38 -13.78 -1.24
C VAL A 43 -6.16 -15.23 -1.68
N ASN A 44 -7.04 -15.74 -2.53
CA ASN A 44 -6.83 -17.00 -3.23
C ASN A 44 -6.13 -16.74 -4.58
N GLY A 45 -4.82 -16.46 -4.53
CA GLY A 45 -4.04 -16.14 -5.73
C GLY A 45 -3.96 -17.29 -6.75
N GLU A 46 -4.13 -18.54 -6.32
CA GLU A 46 -4.12 -19.71 -7.22
C GLU A 46 -5.35 -19.75 -8.13
N ALA A 47 -6.43 -19.09 -7.76
CA ALA A 47 -7.65 -18.98 -8.57
C ALA A 47 -7.48 -18.04 -9.79
N GLY A 48 -6.32 -17.37 -9.89
CA GLY A 48 -6.04 -16.41 -10.95
C GLY A 48 -6.89 -15.14 -10.86
N PRO A 49 -6.77 -14.21 -11.83
CA PRO A 49 -7.43 -12.90 -11.77
C PRO A 49 -8.95 -12.98 -11.63
N ARG A 50 -9.62 -13.85 -12.38
CA ARG A 50 -11.07 -14.01 -12.30
C ARG A 50 -11.54 -14.50 -10.94
N GLY A 51 -10.84 -15.50 -10.37
CA GLY A 51 -11.21 -16.01 -9.04
C GLY A 51 -11.03 -14.95 -7.95
N VAL A 52 -10.00 -14.11 -8.04
CA VAL A 52 -9.79 -13.00 -7.11
C VAL A 52 -10.86 -11.91 -7.29
N ILE A 53 -11.26 -11.58 -8.53
CA ILE A 53 -12.36 -10.63 -8.78
C ILE A 53 -13.69 -11.17 -8.21
N ASP A 54 -13.98 -12.46 -8.38
CA ASP A 54 -15.16 -13.10 -7.80
C ASP A 54 -15.13 -13.07 -6.26
N GLN A 55 -13.96 -13.25 -5.68
CA GLN A 55 -13.74 -13.13 -4.23
C GLN A 55 -13.97 -11.70 -3.76
N ILE A 56 -13.46 -10.69 -4.49
CA ILE A 56 -13.71 -9.27 -4.20
C ILE A 56 -15.20 -8.96 -4.28
N ARG A 57 -15.89 -9.42 -5.32
CA ARG A 57 -17.35 -9.26 -5.47
C ARG A 57 -18.12 -9.87 -4.29
N THR A 58 -17.72 -11.05 -3.85
CA THR A 58 -18.32 -11.73 -2.69
C THR A 58 -18.09 -10.95 -1.40
N GLY A 59 -16.87 -10.45 -1.17
CA GLY A 59 -16.53 -9.66 0.00
C GLY A 59 -17.29 -8.32 0.05
N ILE A 60 -17.40 -7.61 -1.08
CA ILE A 60 -18.21 -6.39 -1.18
C ILE A 60 -19.67 -6.68 -0.83
N ASN A 61 -20.25 -7.75 -1.40
CA ASN A 61 -21.61 -8.15 -1.08
C ASN A 61 -21.80 -8.47 0.40
N SER A 62 -20.79 -9.06 1.05
CA SER A 62 -20.90 -9.43 2.48
C SER A 62 -21.04 -8.21 3.39
N VAL A 63 -20.35 -7.08 3.09
CA VAL A 63 -20.47 -5.83 3.86
C VAL A 63 -21.72 -5.03 3.47
N LEU A 64 -22.27 -5.20 2.26
CA LEU A 64 -23.49 -4.52 1.81
C LEU A 64 -24.77 -5.19 2.33
N ARG A 65 -24.80 -6.53 2.49
CA ARG A 65 -26.01 -7.29 2.88
C ARG A 65 -26.70 -6.77 4.13
N PRO A 66 -25.99 -6.41 5.23
CA PRO A 66 -26.65 -5.87 6.44
C PRO A 66 -27.32 -4.51 6.20
N ARG A 67 -27.04 -3.86 5.08
CA ARG A 67 -27.42 -2.48 4.75
C ARG A 67 -28.11 -2.35 3.39
N ALA A 68 -28.91 -3.35 3.02
CA ALA A 68 -29.58 -3.41 1.71
C ALA A 68 -30.42 -2.17 1.35
N ASP A 69 -30.82 -1.37 2.35
CA ASP A 69 -31.58 -0.13 2.18
C ASP A 69 -30.71 1.10 1.89
N GLU A 70 -29.39 0.96 1.96
CA GLU A 70 -28.47 2.08 1.74
C GLU A 70 -28.10 2.22 0.25
N CYS A 71 -27.83 3.47 -0.19
CA CYS A 71 -27.45 3.75 -1.57
C CYS A 71 -25.93 3.71 -1.70
N LEU A 72 -25.40 2.73 -2.43
CA LEU A 72 -23.97 2.62 -2.73
C LEU A 72 -23.52 3.78 -3.63
N ARG A 73 -22.61 4.62 -3.14
CA ARG A 73 -22.02 5.76 -3.86
C ARG A 73 -20.90 5.34 -4.79
N GLY A 74 -20.17 4.29 -4.43
CA GLY A 74 -19.04 3.79 -5.18
C GLY A 74 -18.19 2.82 -4.39
N ILE A 75 -17.19 2.26 -5.06
CA ILE A 75 -16.23 1.32 -4.53
C ILE A 75 -14.84 1.88 -4.81
N ALA A 76 -13.96 1.89 -3.83
CA ALA A 76 -12.55 2.27 -4.00
C ALA A 76 -11.65 1.10 -3.60
N ILE A 77 -10.69 0.74 -4.45
CA ILE A 77 -9.84 -0.45 -4.26
C ILE A 77 -8.37 -0.04 -4.38
N GLY A 78 -7.60 -0.27 -3.33
CA GLY A 78 -6.14 -0.26 -3.40
C GLY A 78 -5.64 -1.63 -3.87
N VAL A 79 -4.82 -1.67 -4.92
CA VAL A 79 -4.28 -2.90 -5.50
C VAL A 79 -2.76 -2.97 -5.38
N PRO A 80 -2.16 -4.17 -5.21
CA PRO A 80 -0.72 -4.32 -5.21
C PRO A 80 -0.20 -4.27 -6.65
N GLY A 81 0.36 -3.14 -7.07
CA GLY A 81 0.89 -2.95 -8.42
C GLY A 81 0.39 -1.70 -9.11
N GLY A 82 0.79 -1.53 -10.37
CA GLY A 82 0.46 -0.34 -11.16
C GLY A 82 -0.97 -0.35 -11.70
N VAL A 83 -1.61 0.80 -11.68
CA VAL A 83 -2.88 1.05 -12.38
C VAL A 83 -2.61 2.07 -13.47
N ASP A 84 -2.94 1.71 -14.70
CA ASP A 84 -2.79 2.61 -15.86
C ASP A 84 -3.75 3.81 -15.70
N PRO A 85 -3.21 5.04 -15.65
CA PRO A 85 -4.03 6.22 -15.43
C PRO A 85 -5.00 6.52 -16.58
N GLU A 86 -4.76 5.97 -17.76
CA GLU A 86 -5.55 6.22 -18.94
C GLU A 86 -6.69 5.21 -19.12
N SER A 87 -6.38 3.92 -19.01
CA SER A 87 -7.36 2.84 -19.19
C SER A 87 -8.07 2.44 -17.89
N GLY A 88 -7.49 2.71 -16.72
CA GLY A 88 -7.98 2.22 -15.43
C GLY A 88 -7.75 0.73 -15.19
N LYS A 89 -6.93 0.08 -16.03
CA LYS A 89 -6.59 -1.34 -15.86
C LYS A 89 -5.47 -1.53 -14.86
N VAL A 90 -5.51 -2.63 -14.14
CA VAL A 90 -4.37 -3.10 -13.35
C VAL A 90 -3.34 -3.68 -14.31
N VAL A 91 -2.21 -2.99 -14.47
CA VAL A 91 -1.18 -3.32 -15.46
C VAL A 91 -0.42 -4.57 -15.06
N ASP A 92 0.00 -4.63 -13.81
CA ASP A 92 0.75 -5.74 -13.24
C ASP A 92 0.53 -5.78 -11.72
N ALA A 93 0.21 -6.96 -11.21
CA ALA A 93 0.20 -7.23 -9.78
C ALA A 93 1.12 -8.42 -9.52
N ASN A 94 2.41 -8.16 -9.34
CA ASN A 94 3.49 -9.14 -9.26
C ASN A 94 3.23 -10.28 -8.25
N ASN A 95 2.36 -10.05 -7.27
CA ASN A 95 2.04 -10.99 -6.22
C ASN A 95 0.86 -11.94 -6.55
N VAL A 96 0.19 -11.74 -7.70
CA VAL A 96 -0.93 -12.58 -8.13
C VAL A 96 -0.66 -13.14 -9.53
N PRO A 97 -0.44 -14.46 -9.69
CA PRO A 97 -0.13 -15.06 -10.99
C PRO A 97 -1.19 -14.74 -12.05
N GLY A 98 -0.71 -14.35 -13.25
CA GLY A 98 -1.59 -14.05 -14.39
C GLY A 98 -2.27 -12.68 -14.35
N TRP A 99 -1.96 -11.83 -13.39
CA TRP A 99 -2.54 -10.50 -13.29
C TRP A 99 -1.81 -9.50 -14.18
N ARG A 100 -2.22 -9.43 -15.43
CA ARG A 100 -1.70 -8.46 -16.42
C ARG A 100 -2.86 -7.87 -17.21
N GLU A 101 -2.91 -6.55 -17.35
CA GLU A 101 -3.92 -5.83 -18.14
C GLU A 101 -5.38 -6.18 -17.74
N VAL A 102 -5.63 -6.39 -16.44
CA VAL A 102 -6.93 -6.82 -15.94
C VAL A 102 -7.87 -5.63 -15.77
N ASP A 103 -9.03 -5.67 -16.43
CA ASP A 103 -10.07 -4.63 -16.38
C ASP A 103 -11.06 -4.88 -15.21
N MET A 104 -10.50 -5.03 -14.00
CA MET A 104 -11.27 -5.30 -12.78
C MET A 104 -12.27 -4.17 -12.46
N GLY A 105 -11.87 -2.93 -12.70
CA GLY A 105 -12.71 -1.79 -12.38
C GLY A 105 -14.04 -1.84 -13.14
N ARG A 106 -13.98 -2.13 -14.43
CA ARG A 106 -15.17 -2.21 -15.27
C ARG A 106 -16.05 -3.42 -14.92
N GLU A 107 -15.45 -4.58 -14.69
CA GLU A 107 -16.21 -5.78 -14.29
C GLU A 107 -17.00 -5.54 -12.98
N LEU A 108 -16.41 -4.79 -12.04
CA LEU A 108 -17.09 -4.44 -10.79
C LEU A 108 -18.10 -3.29 -10.96
N GLU A 109 -17.85 -2.28 -11.81
CA GLU A 109 -18.85 -1.26 -12.16
C GLU A 109 -20.12 -1.90 -12.75
N ASP A 110 -19.96 -2.84 -13.68
CA ASP A 110 -21.07 -3.57 -14.30
C ASP A 110 -21.85 -4.42 -13.27
N ALA A 111 -21.12 -5.06 -12.32
CA ALA A 111 -21.75 -5.91 -11.31
C ALA A 111 -22.50 -5.14 -10.22
N PHE A 112 -22.02 -3.97 -9.82
CA PHE A 112 -22.58 -3.20 -8.70
C PHE A 112 -23.38 -1.97 -9.15
N HIS A 113 -23.36 -1.62 -10.43
CA HIS A 113 -23.97 -0.41 -10.97
C HIS A 113 -23.58 0.86 -10.22
N ALA A 114 -22.32 0.92 -9.79
CA ALA A 114 -21.73 2.01 -9.01
C ALA A 114 -20.30 2.32 -9.51
N PRO A 115 -19.85 3.57 -9.41
CA PRO A 115 -18.49 3.93 -9.80
C PRO A 115 -17.43 3.13 -9.04
N VAL A 116 -16.41 2.64 -9.75
CA VAL A 116 -15.25 1.95 -9.16
C VAL A 116 -13.98 2.78 -9.38
N TYR A 117 -13.23 3.01 -8.32
CA TYR A 117 -11.98 3.75 -8.31
C TYR A 117 -10.84 2.81 -7.93
N LEU A 118 -9.80 2.77 -8.74
CA LEU A 118 -8.62 1.95 -8.52
C LEU A 118 -7.38 2.81 -8.31
N ASP A 119 -6.49 2.39 -7.44
CA ASP A 119 -5.14 2.94 -7.36
C ASP A 119 -4.18 1.90 -6.77
N ASN A 120 -2.88 2.16 -6.89
CA ASN A 120 -1.88 1.42 -6.15
C ASN A 120 -2.13 1.52 -4.63
N ASP A 121 -1.86 0.46 -3.90
CA ASP A 121 -2.09 0.34 -2.45
C ASP A 121 -1.33 1.41 -1.63
N ALA A 122 -0.07 1.71 -1.99
CA ALA A 122 0.71 2.76 -1.33
C ALA A 122 0.21 4.17 -1.67
N ASN A 123 -0.32 4.39 -2.89
CA ASN A 123 -0.99 5.63 -3.24
C ASN A 123 -2.25 5.84 -2.39
N MET A 124 -3.08 4.80 -2.26
CA MET A 124 -4.25 4.86 -1.37
C MET A 124 -3.84 5.15 0.07
N ALA A 125 -2.77 4.52 0.57
CA ALA A 125 -2.28 4.78 1.91
C ALA A 125 -1.82 6.24 2.09
N ALA A 126 -1.11 6.81 1.11
CA ALA A 126 -0.70 8.21 1.13
C ALA A 126 -1.92 9.15 1.15
N ILE A 127 -2.97 8.87 0.36
CA ILE A 127 -4.23 9.62 0.40
C ILE A 127 -4.86 9.53 1.80
N GLY A 128 -4.82 8.37 2.44
CA GLY A 128 -5.32 8.18 3.80
C GLY A 128 -4.57 9.00 4.83
N GLU A 129 -3.23 9.01 4.77
CA GLU A 129 -2.34 9.79 5.63
C GLU A 129 -2.59 11.31 5.48
N SER A 130 -2.83 11.80 4.26
CA SER A 130 -3.14 13.21 4.01
C SER A 130 -4.51 13.62 4.55
N TRP A 131 -5.44 12.68 4.72
CA TRP A 131 -6.79 12.94 5.21
C TRP A 131 -6.93 12.83 6.73
N ARG A 132 -6.51 11.69 7.30
CA ARG A 132 -6.72 11.35 8.72
C ARG A 132 -5.45 10.96 9.46
N GLY A 133 -4.29 10.93 8.78
CA GLY A 133 -3.02 10.50 9.35
C GLY A 133 -2.09 11.64 9.74
N ILE A 134 -0.81 11.28 9.89
CA ILE A 134 0.26 12.19 10.31
C ILE A 134 0.58 13.26 9.27
N ALA A 135 0.22 13.03 7.98
CA ALA A 135 0.43 13.96 6.89
C ALA A 135 -0.74 14.92 6.64
N LYS A 136 -1.72 14.98 7.55
CA LYS A 136 -2.84 15.90 7.42
C LYS A 136 -2.36 17.36 7.40
N GLY A 137 -2.73 18.08 6.32
CA GLY A 137 -2.34 19.49 6.09
C GLY A 137 -0.92 19.65 5.54
N ILE A 138 -0.29 18.58 5.07
CA ILE A 138 1.03 18.59 4.44
C ILE A 138 0.84 18.30 2.95
N ASP A 139 1.31 19.22 2.10
CA ASP A 139 1.12 19.14 0.66
C ASP A 139 2.22 18.36 -0.06
N ASN A 140 3.38 18.19 0.58
CA ASN A 140 4.55 17.54 -0.03
C ASN A 140 5.12 16.48 0.92
N PHE A 141 4.79 15.22 0.69
CA PHE A 141 5.33 14.10 1.47
C PHE A 141 5.43 12.83 0.63
N VAL A 142 6.20 11.88 1.12
CA VAL A 142 6.28 10.54 0.56
C VAL A 142 5.89 9.53 1.63
N PHE A 143 4.94 8.68 1.32
CA PHE A 143 4.57 7.52 2.12
C PHE A 143 5.36 6.30 1.64
N ILE A 144 5.94 5.52 2.56
CA ILE A 144 6.72 4.32 2.26
C ILE A 144 6.19 3.16 3.10
N ALA A 145 5.68 2.15 2.43
CA ALA A 145 5.26 0.89 3.04
C ALA A 145 6.40 -0.12 3.00
N LEU A 146 6.78 -0.66 4.17
CA LEU A 146 7.78 -1.73 4.31
C LEU A 146 7.13 -2.96 4.93
N GLY A 147 6.79 -3.90 4.08
CA GLY A 147 6.13 -5.15 4.46
C GLY A 147 6.78 -6.36 3.80
N THR A 148 5.99 -7.22 3.18
CA THR A 148 6.46 -8.32 2.33
C THR A 148 7.36 -7.78 1.21
N GLY A 149 6.95 -6.67 0.60
CA GLY A 149 7.69 -5.87 -0.36
C GLY A 149 7.82 -4.41 0.08
N ILE A 150 8.14 -3.52 -0.87
CA ILE A 150 8.25 -2.07 -0.70
C ILE A 150 7.30 -1.39 -1.66
N GLY A 151 6.42 -0.54 -1.15
CA GLY A 151 5.60 0.37 -1.93
C GLY A 151 5.81 1.81 -1.51
N ALA A 152 5.57 2.78 -2.41
CA ALA A 152 5.53 4.18 -2.00
C ALA A 152 4.48 4.97 -2.76
N GLY A 153 3.87 5.93 -2.05
CA GLY A 153 2.97 6.94 -2.60
C GLY A 153 3.62 8.32 -2.53
N ILE A 154 3.72 8.98 -3.68
CA ILE A 154 4.30 10.33 -3.80
C ILE A 154 3.18 11.35 -3.80
N PHE A 155 3.10 12.18 -2.77
CA PHE A 155 2.09 13.22 -2.60
C PHE A 155 2.77 14.58 -2.69
N ILE A 156 2.54 15.31 -3.79
CA ILE A 156 3.19 16.59 -4.09
C ILE A 156 2.14 17.58 -4.59
N ASP A 157 2.18 18.82 -4.11
CA ASP A 157 1.20 19.88 -4.35
C ASP A 157 -0.23 19.45 -3.99
N GLY A 158 -0.38 18.79 -2.86
CA GLY A 158 -1.67 18.35 -2.34
C GLY A 158 -2.34 17.18 -3.08
N ARG A 159 -1.59 16.44 -3.92
CA ARG A 159 -2.14 15.34 -4.74
C ARG A 159 -1.15 14.21 -4.98
N ILE A 160 -1.68 13.02 -5.25
CA ILE A 160 -0.88 11.85 -5.66
C ILE A 160 -0.25 12.07 -7.04
N ARG A 161 1.02 11.72 -7.16
CA ARG A 161 1.78 11.70 -8.40
C ARG A 161 1.95 10.27 -8.88
N ARG A 162 1.17 9.88 -9.89
CA ARG A 162 1.17 8.52 -10.46
C ARG A 162 2.22 8.33 -11.56
N GLY A 163 2.75 9.43 -12.10
CA GLY A 163 3.61 9.39 -13.28
C GLY A 163 2.85 9.19 -14.57
N HIS A 164 3.59 9.12 -15.67
CA HIS A 164 3.03 8.96 -17.03
C HIS A 164 2.31 7.59 -17.20
N SER A 165 2.91 6.54 -16.70
CA SER A 165 2.46 5.15 -16.88
C SER A 165 1.89 4.50 -15.60
N GLY A 166 1.67 5.28 -14.53
CA GLY A 166 1.15 4.77 -13.26
C GLY A 166 2.21 4.14 -12.34
N PHE A 167 3.49 4.26 -12.66
CA PHE A 167 4.59 3.63 -11.90
C PHE A 167 5.44 4.61 -11.09
N ALA A 168 4.99 5.85 -10.86
CA ALA A 168 5.70 6.72 -9.91
C ALA A 168 5.57 6.15 -8.49
N GLY A 169 6.68 6.17 -7.75
CA GLY A 169 6.73 5.59 -6.41
C GLY A 169 7.19 4.14 -6.34
N GLU A 170 7.54 3.51 -7.47
CA GLU A 170 8.10 2.15 -7.52
C GLU A 170 9.53 2.11 -6.95
N LEU A 171 9.69 2.53 -5.68
CA LEU A 171 10.99 2.64 -5.00
C LEU A 171 11.72 1.30 -4.90
N PHE A 172 11.00 0.18 -4.92
CA PHE A 172 11.59 -1.15 -4.87
C PHE A 172 12.60 -1.40 -6.00
N ARG A 173 12.44 -0.74 -7.15
CA ARG A 173 13.34 -0.83 -8.31
C ARG A 173 14.60 0.04 -8.18
N MET A 174 14.66 0.94 -7.21
CA MET A 174 15.79 1.85 -7.04
C MET A 174 17.08 1.07 -6.79
N ASN A 175 18.08 1.28 -7.65
CA ASN A 175 19.42 0.74 -7.42
C ASN A 175 20.27 1.78 -6.71
N VAL A 176 20.73 1.45 -5.50
CA VAL A 176 21.60 2.31 -4.67
C VAL A 176 23.05 1.84 -4.66
N ASP A 177 23.39 0.82 -5.45
CA ASP A 177 24.74 0.30 -5.63
C ASP A 177 25.08 0.19 -7.13
N TRP A 178 25.79 1.19 -7.64
CA TRP A 178 26.16 1.27 -9.05
C TRP A 178 27.02 0.08 -9.52
N THR A 179 27.71 -0.61 -8.63
CA THR A 179 28.55 -1.78 -8.99
C THR A 179 27.70 -2.97 -9.45
N ARG A 180 26.43 -2.96 -9.11
CA ARG A 180 25.44 -4.00 -9.43
C ARG A 180 24.47 -3.60 -10.56
N TRP A 181 24.84 -2.61 -11.38
CA TRP A 181 23.97 -2.11 -12.47
C TRP A 181 23.61 -3.20 -13.52
N ASN A 182 24.45 -4.23 -13.67
CA ASN A 182 24.27 -5.32 -14.63
C ASN A 182 23.54 -6.54 -14.06
N ASP A 183 23.19 -6.53 -12.79
CA ASP A 183 22.41 -7.61 -12.19
C ASP A 183 20.95 -7.52 -12.64
N ASN A 184 20.30 -8.67 -12.79
CA ASN A 184 18.89 -8.70 -13.14
C ASN A 184 17.99 -8.57 -11.90
N PHE A 185 17.38 -7.42 -11.74
CA PHE A 185 16.40 -7.13 -10.68
C PHE A 185 14.99 -6.85 -11.24
N THR A 186 14.68 -7.36 -12.42
CA THR A 186 13.40 -7.06 -13.11
C THR A 186 12.19 -7.47 -12.27
N ASP A 187 12.25 -8.62 -11.61
CA ASP A 187 11.11 -9.18 -10.89
C ASP A 187 10.98 -8.67 -9.46
N THR A 188 12.11 -8.49 -8.74
CA THR A 188 12.08 -8.12 -7.32
C THR A 188 12.50 -6.67 -7.05
N GLY A 189 13.15 -6.02 -8.02
CA GLY A 189 13.80 -4.72 -7.77
C GLY A 189 15.02 -4.81 -6.86
N TYR A 190 15.97 -3.88 -7.03
CA TYR A 190 17.20 -3.89 -6.23
C TYR A 190 16.96 -3.62 -4.75
N LEU A 191 16.25 -2.52 -4.45
CA LEU A 191 16.03 -2.09 -3.07
C LEU A 191 15.20 -3.13 -2.28
N GLU A 192 14.15 -3.66 -2.90
CA GLU A 192 13.31 -4.69 -2.30
C GLU A 192 14.08 -5.96 -1.98
N ALA A 193 14.99 -6.39 -2.87
CA ALA A 193 15.84 -7.55 -2.65
C ALA A 193 16.82 -7.39 -1.46
N GLN A 194 17.01 -6.17 -0.94
CA GLN A 194 17.90 -5.89 0.18
C GLN A 194 17.16 -5.72 1.51
N ILE A 195 15.94 -5.15 1.49
CA ILE A 195 15.31 -4.64 2.73
C ILE A 195 13.88 -5.10 2.95
N SER A 196 13.25 -5.80 2.00
CA SER A 196 11.90 -6.33 2.19
C SER A 196 11.84 -7.42 3.25
N GLY A 197 10.63 -7.69 3.75
CA GLY A 197 10.42 -8.78 4.72
C GLY A 197 10.85 -10.14 4.17
N MET A 198 10.65 -10.40 2.90
CA MET A 198 11.11 -11.62 2.24
C MET A 198 12.64 -11.68 2.16
N ALA A 199 13.28 -10.57 1.81
CA ALA A 199 14.74 -10.50 1.73
C ALA A 199 15.38 -10.71 3.11
N LEU A 200 14.90 -10.00 4.13
CA LEU A 200 15.36 -10.14 5.51
C LEU A 200 15.12 -11.56 6.07
N ALA A 201 13.97 -12.14 5.77
CA ALA A 201 13.68 -13.52 6.18
C ALA A 201 14.63 -14.52 5.49
N SER A 202 14.95 -14.34 4.23
CA SER A 202 15.89 -15.20 3.49
C SER A 202 17.31 -15.09 4.01
N GLU A 203 17.81 -13.86 4.18
CA GLU A 203 19.19 -13.62 4.60
C GLU A 203 19.40 -14.02 6.05
N GLY A 204 18.46 -13.69 6.95
CA GLY A 204 18.52 -14.11 8.33
C GLY A 204 18.60 -15.64 8.47
N ARG A 205 17.85 -16.41 7.69
CA ARG A 205 17.96 -17.88 7.70
C ARG A 205 19.36 -18.37 7.33
N LYS A 206 19.96 -17.81 6.27
CA LYS A 206 21.31 -18.19 5.84
C LYS A 206 22.32 -17.97 6.99
N LEU A 207 22.26 -16.79 7.62
CA LEU A 207 23.16 -16.44 8.70
C LEU A 207 22.97 -17.35 9.94
N PHE A 208 21.75 -17.61 10.36
CA PHE A 208 21.47 -18.48 11.50
C PHE A 208 21.76 -19.98 11.24
N THR A 209 21.69 -20.45 9.99
CA THR A 209 22.04 -21.84 9.66
C THR A 209 23.55 -22.05 9.53
N GLN A 210 24.32 -21.03 9.18
CA GLN A 210 25.77 -21.11 9.02
C GLN A 210 26.53 -20.80 10.31
N GLY A 211 25.90 -20.16 11.29
CA GLY A 211 26.49 -19.82 12.58
C GLY A 211 25.94 -20.68 13.73
N ASN A 212 26.65 -20.71 14.87
CA ASN A 212 26.21 -21.41 16.09
C ASN A 212 25.00 -20.74 16.79
N GLY A 213 24.27 -19.87 16.12
CA GLY A 213 23.04 -19.24 16.61
C GLY A 213 21.86 -20.21 16.49
N SER A 214 21.19 -20.52 17.59
CA SER A 214 19.97 -21.33 17.58
C SER A 214 18.77 -20.43 17.27
N PRO A 215 18.11 -20.54 16.11
CA PRO A 215 16.87 -19.83 15.89
C PRO A 215 15.79 -20.43 16.80
N THR A 216 15.42 -19.69 17.84
CA THR A 216 14.31 -20.05 18.72
C THR A 216 13.00 -19.59 18.12
N GLY A 217 12.54 -20.27 17.08
CA GLY A 217 11.28 -20.01 16.41
C GLY A 217 11.07 -20.98 15.23
N SER A 218 9.83 -21.26 14.86
CA SER A 218 9.54 -22.09 13.71
C SER A 218 10.02 -21.39 12.42
N LEU A 219 11.12 -21.89 11.84
CA LEU A 219 11.65 -21.43 10.55
C LEU A 219 10.81 -21.91 9.36
N THR A 220 9.57 -22.34 9.59
CA THR A 220 8.71 -22.98 8.58
C THR A 220 8.14 -22.00 7.57
N ASP A 221 7.94 -20.73 7.94
CA ASP A 221 7.51 -19.73 6.97
C ASP A 221 8.69 -18.96 6.40
N THR A 222 9.00 -19.24 5.14
CA THR A 222 10.12 -18.63 4.42
C THR A 222 9.92 -17.15 4.09
N ARG A 223 8.74 -16.60 4.31
CA ARG A 223 8.37 -15.21 3.97
C ARG A 223 8.29 -14.31 5.18
N ASP A 224 8.45 -14.84 6.39
CA ASP A 224 8.23 -14.13 7.64
C ASP A 224 9.52 -13.75 8.32
N ALA A 225 9.78 -12.46 8.46
CA ALA A 225 10.94 -11.91 9.17
C ALA A 225 10.72 -11.74 10.68
N ARG A 226 9.57 -12.12 11.24
CA ARG A 226 9.26 -11.93 12.67
C ARG A 226 10.30 -12.52 13.59
N TYR A 227 10.81 -13.72 13.25
CA TYR A 227 11.86 -14.36 14.03
C TYR A 227 13.15 -13.53 14.15
N LEU A 228 13.49 -12.77 13.08
CA LEU A 228 14.65 -11.89 13.07
C LEU A 228 14.47 -10.72 14.05
N PHE A 229 13.28 -10.11 14.05
CA PHE A 229 12.96 -9.04 15.00
C PHE A 229 12.80 -9.55 16.44
N GLU A 230 12.40 -10.80 16.64
CA GLU A 230 12.43 -11.43 17.96
C GLU A 230 13.86 -11.64 18.45
N ALA A 231 14.77 -12.11 17.58
CA ALA A 231 16.20 -12.23 17.91
C ALA A 231 16.81 -10.84 18.22
N LEU A 232 16.50 -9.84 17.42
CA LEU A 232 16.91 -8.44 17.67
C LEU A 232 16.48 -7.95 19.05
N ARG A 233 15.22 -8.16 19.44
CA ARG A 233 14.71 -7.78 20.78
C ARG A 233 15.38 -8.52 21.94
N ARG A 234 15.94 -9.70 21.69
CA ARG A 234 16.75 -10.45 22.68
C ARG A 234 18.21 -10.02 22.73
N GLY A 235 18.61 -9.06 21.92
CA GLY A 235 19.99 -8.55 21.87
C GLY A 235 20.93 -9.37 20.99
N ASP A 236 20.40 -10.19 20.06
CA ASP A 236 21.24 -10.96 19.12
C ASP A 236 22.01 -10.01 18.19
N GLY A 237 23.34 -10.09 18.22
CA GLY A 237 24.23 -9.20 17.47
C GLY A 237 24.15 -9.41 15.97
N VAL A 238 23.94 -10.65 15.50
CA VAL A 238 23.81 -10.98 14.07
C VAL A 238 22.51 -10.42 13.50
N ALA A 239 21.41 -10.58 14.25
CA ALA A 239 20.12 -10.00 13.88
C ALA A 239 20.22 -8.46 13.82
N ARG A 240 20.89 -7.84 14.79
CA ARG A 240 21.09 -6.40 14.84
C ARG A 240 21.85 -5.90 13.62
N GLU A 241 23.01 -6.49 13.33
CA GLU A 241 23.84 -6.10 12.18
C GLU A 241 23.08 -6.22 10.84
N LEU A 242 22.33 -7.31 10.66
CA LEU A 242 21.55 -7.51 9.45
C LEU A 242 20.47 -6.44 9.28
N VAL A 243 19.70 -6.14 10.34
CA VAL A 243 18.61 -5.15 10.28
C VAL A 243 19.17 -3.73 10.13
N GLU A 244 20.25 -3.36 10.84
CA GLU A 244 20.91 -2.07 10.70
C GLU A 244 21.45 -1.86 9.28
N ARG A 245 22.10 -2.86 8.70
CA ARG A 245 22.58 -2.80 7.31
C ARG A 245 21.42 -2.55 6.34
N ALA A 246 20.31 -3.25 6.50
CA ALA A 246 19.14 -3.05 5.65
C ALA A 246 18.58 -1.62 5.82
N PHE A 247 18.52 -1.09 7.02
CA PHE A 247 18.02 0.27 7.25
C PHE A 247 19.00 1.35 6.76
N VAL A 248 20.31 1.10 6.73
CA VAL A 248 21.28 1.98 6.06
C VAL A 248 21.02 2.01 4.55
N VAL A 249 20.81 0.86 3.91
CA VAL A 249 20.47 0.78 2.48
C VAL A 249 19.17 1.53 2.19
N LEU A 250 18.14 1.34 3.02
CA LEU A 250 16.91 2.13 2.95
C LEU A 250 17.17 3.63 3.08
N GLY A 251 17.99 4.04 4.07
CA GLY A 251 18.34 5.44 4.30
C GLY A 251 18.98 6.10 3.08
N VAL A 252 19.85 5.38 2.35
CA VAL A 252 20.41 5.86 1.07
C VAL A 252 19.32 6.04 0.02
N GLY A 253 18.41 5.06 -0.11
CA GLY A 253 17.26 5.18 -1.00
C GLY A 253 16.38 6.39 -0.67
N VAL A 254 16.08 6.60 0.61
CA VAL A 254 15.31 7.77 1.09
C VAL A 254 16.04 9.07 0.80
N ALA A 255 17.35 9.14 1.02
CA ALA A 255 18.13 10.32 0.71
C ALA A 255 18.08 10.67 -0.79
N ASN A 256 18.09 9.67 -1.67
CA ASN A 256 17.91 9.90 -3.12
C ASN A 256 16.50 10.44 -3.44
N VAL A 257 15.47 9.93 -2.79
CA VAL A 257 14.09 10.45 -2.90
C VAL A 257 14.02 11.91 -2.44
N VAL A 258 14.64 12.23 -1.31
CA VAL A 258 14.72 13.59 -0.77
C VAL A 258 15.44 14.52 -1.75
N SER A 259 16.54 14.06 -2.36
CA SER A 259 17.29 14.86 -3.37
C SER A 259 16.48 15.21 -4.60
N VAL A 260 15.53 14.36 -4.98
CA VAL A 260 14.74 14.53 -6.22
C VAL A 260 13.43 15.28 -5.97
N LEU A 261 12.77 15.02 -4.83
CA LEU A 261 11.41 15.49 -4.55
C LEU A 261 11.33 16.61 -3.51
N ASP A 262 12.37 16.80 -2.69
CA ASP A 262 12.43 17.76 -1.57
C ASP A 262 11.13 17.76 -0.73
N PRO A 263 10.69 16.63 -0.18
CA PRO A 263 9.45 16.54 0.56
C PRO A 263 9.59 17.14 1.96
N GLU A 264 8.49 17.62 2.53
CA GLU A 264 8.44 18.12 3.90
C GLU A 264 8.45 16.97 4.94
N LEU A 265 7.91 15.79 4.53
CA LEU A 265 7.74 14.65 5.42
C LEU A 265 7.95 13.33 4.66
N ILE A 266 8.60 12.37 5.31
CA ILE A 266 8.60 10.95 4.94
C ILE A 266 7.77 10.19 6.00
N VAL A 267 6.81 9.39 5.57
CA VAL A 267 5.95 8.57 6.44
C VAL A 267 6.26 7.10 6.20
N PHE A 268 6.66 6.37 7.23
CA PHE A 268 6.87 4.93 7.18
C PHE A 268 5.70 4.16 7.77
N ASN A 269 5.36 3.02 7.13
CA ASN A 269 4.37 2.06 7.62
C ASN A 269 4.76 0.62 7.24
N GLY A 270 4.15 -0.36 7.90
CA GLY A 270 4.27 -1.78 7.56
C GLY A 270 4.95 -2.64 8.63
N GLY A 271 4.95 -3.95 8.40
CA GLY A 271 5.39 -4.93 9.40
C GLY A 271 6.88 -4.83 9.76
N ILE A 272 7.73 -4.48 8.79
CA ILE A 272 9.18 -4.26 9.02
C ILE A 272 9.39 -3.04 9.92
N VAL A 273 8.63 -1.98 9.68
CA VAL A 273 8.65 -0.76 10.51
C VAL A 273 8.27 -1.08 11.95
N GLN A 274 7.19 -1.85 12.14
CA GLN A 274 6.72 -2.25 13.47
C GLN A 274 7.69 -3.21 14.17
N GLY A 275 8.51 -3.95 13.42
CA GLY A 275 9.50 -4.87 13.94
C GLY A 275 10.63 -4.19 14.74
N ALA A 276 11.07 -3.01 14.30
CA ALA A 276 12.15 -2.23 14.92
C ALA A 276 12.00 -0.72 14.63
N PRO A 277 10.95 -0.05 15.14
CA PRO A 277 10.60 1.31 14.76
C PRO A 277 11.65 2.35 15.14
N GLU A 278 12.22 2.26 16.35
CA GLU A 278 13.24 3.19 16.85
C GLU A 278 14.53 3.06 16.03
N LEU A 279 14.99 1.83 15.79
CA LEU A 279 16.20 1.55 15.02
C LEU A 279 16.06 2.03 13.57
N LEU A 280 14.89 1.86 12.98
CA LEU A 280 14.60 2.35 11.62
C LEU A 280 14.71 3.87 11.58
N LEU A 281 14.01 4.57 12.47
CA LEU A 281 14.02 6.04 12.50
C LEU A 281 15.43 6.57 12.72
N GLU A 282 16.14 6.09 13.76
CA GLU A 282 17.49 6.51 14.09
C GLU A 282 18.46 6.31 12.92
N THR A 283 18.41 5.13 12.29
CA THR A 283 19.32 4.79 11.19
C THR A 283 19.01 5.63 9.94
N VAL A 284 17.75 5.72 9.52
CA VAL A 284 17.38 6.47 8.33
C VAL A 284 17.61 7.96 8.51
N GLU A 285 17.22 8.54 9.65
CA GLU A 285 17.49 9.94 9.98
C GLU A 285 18.99 10.26 9.94
N THR A 286 19.82 9.39 10.52
CA THR A 286 21.29 9.53 10.51
C THR A 286 21.85 9.56 9.09
N VAL A 287 21.38 8.65 8.21
CA VAL A 287 21.86 8.61 6.81
C VAL A 287 21.42 9.84 6.05
N VAL A 288 20.14 10.23 6.16
CA VAL A 288 19.59 11.38 5.44
C VAL A 288 20.26 12.68 5.90
N GLN A 289 20.48 12.87 7.19
CA GLN A 289 21.16 14.05 7.76
C GLN A 289 22.61 14.22 7.29
N ARG A 290 23.31 13.12 7.00
CA ARG A 290 24.68 13.17 6.44
C ARG A 290 24.72 13.67 4.99
N ILE A 291 23.62 13.56 4.27
CA ILE A 291 23.55 13.87 2.82
C ILE A 291 22.86 15.22 2.60
N HIS A 292 21.83 15.53 3.39
CA HIS A 292 21.02 16.74 3.20
C HIS A 292 21.20 17.77 4.31
N PRO A 293 21.47 19.04 3.97
CA PRO A 293 21.65 20.10 4.95
C PRO A 293 20.34 20.49 5.66
N LYS A 294 19.20 20.20 5.05
CA LYS A 294 17.85 20.40 5.59
C LYS A 294 17.03 19.13 5.37
N PRO A 295 17.20 18.11 6.23
CA PRO A 295 16.47 16.87 6.07
C PRO A 295 14.97 17.08 6.33
N PRO A 296 14.09 16.31 5.67
CA PRO A 296 12.66 16.31 5.95
C PRO A 296 12.40 15.72 7.34
N ARG A 297 11.20 15.94 7.86
CA ARG A 297 10.72 15.16 9.01
C ARG A 297 10.53 13.71 8.59
N ILE A 298 10.95 12.77 9.43
CA ILE A 298 10.73 11.33 9.21
C ILE A 298 9.86 10.82 10.34
N LYS A 299 8.71 10.22 10.02
CA LYS A 299 7.70 9.80 11.00
C LYS A 299 7.10 8.45 10.66
N LEU A 300 6.55 7.79 11.67
CA LEU A 300 5.75 6.58 11.49
C LEU A 300 4.29 6.94 11.26
N SER A 301 3.62 6.14 10.44
CA SER A 301 2.16 6.22 10.23
C SER A 301 1.42 6.06 11.57
N THR A 302 0.40 6.88 11.77
CA THR A 302 -0.53 6.75 12.90
C THR A 302 -1.77 5.93 12.53
N LEU A 303 -1.97 5.63 11.26
CA LEU A 303 -3.13 4.88 10.76
C LEU A 303 -2.90 3.36 10.70
N GLY A 304 -1.62 2.93 10.67
CA GLY A 304 -1.26 1.54 10.59
C GLY A 304 -1.89 0.86 9.37
N ASP A 305 -2.52 -0.29 9.57
CA ASP A 305 -3.19 -1.09 8.54
C ASP A 305 -4.48 -0.48 7.98
N ARG A 306 -4.89 0.71 8.49
CA ARG A 306 -6.07 1.44 8.01
C ARG A 306 -5.77 2.53 6.99
N ALA A 307 -4.51 2.83 6.72
CA ALA A 307 -4.12 3.92 5.85
C ALA A 307 -4.77 3.80 4.45
N GLN A 308 -4.69 2.64 3.83
CA GLN A 308 -5.30 2.35 2.52
C GLN A 308 -6.83 2.51 2.55
N ILE A 309 -7.49 1.98 3.58
CA ILE A 309 -8.94 2.10 3.75
C ILE A 309 -9.37 3.57 3.83
N PHE A 310 -8.68 4.38 4.64
CA PHE A 310 -8.99 5.79 4.72
C PHE A 310 -8.73 6.54 3.40
N GLY A 311 -7.72 6.12 2.62
CA GLY A 311 -7.51 6.64 1.28
C GLY A 311 -8.67 6.33 0.33
N GLY A 312 -9.12 5.07 0.32
CA GLY A 312 -10.29 4.65 -0.45
C GLY A 312 -11.55 5.40 -0.04
N LEU A 313 -11.81 5.56 1.26
CA LEU A 313 -12.95 6.33 1.75
C LEU A 313 -12.87 7.80 1.36
N ARG A 314 -11.71 8.45 1.48
CA ARG A 314 -11.53 9.82 1.01
C ARG A 314 -11.85 9.96 -0.47
N THR A 315 -11.38 9.02 -1.30
CA THR A 315 -11.65 9.00 -2.74
C THR A 315 -13.14 8.97 -3.05
N LEU A 316 -13.94 8.23 -2.26
CA LEU A 316 -15.39 8.13 -2.44
C LEU A 316 -16.15 9.36 -1.93
N LEU A 317 -15.67 9.99 -0.88
CA LEU A 317 -16.32 11.13 -0.24
C LEU A 317 -15.98 12.44 -0.95
N GLU A 318 -14.79 12.55 -1.48
CA GLU A 318 -14.26 13.71 -2.21
C GLU A 318 -13.79 13.26 -3.62
N PRO A 319 -14.71 12.81 -4.50
CA PRO A 319 -14.32 12.31 -5.81
C PRO A 319 -13.76 13.45 -6.66
N GLY A 320 -12.48 13.36 -6.97
CA GLY A 320 -11.76 14.26 -7.87
C GLY A 320 -10.73 13.46 -8.65
N GLU A 321 -10.34 13.92 -9.85
CA GLU A 321 -9.31 13.27 -10.68
C GLU A 321 -7.96 13.09 -9.95
N GLN A 322 -7.81 13.78 -8.81
CA GLN A 322 -6.59 13.79 -8.00
C GLN A 322 -6.49 12.58 -7.06
N ASN A 323 -7.62 11.93 -6.71
CA ASN A 323 -7.67 10.97 -5.61
C ASN A 323 -7.62 9.51 -6.03
N ALA A 324 -8.09 9.13 -7.23
CA ALA A 324 -7.91 7.78 -7.78
C ALA A 324 -8.28 7.71 -9.26
N ILE A 325 -7.97 6.60 -9.90
CA ILE A 325 -8.22 6.35 -11.31
C ILE A 325 -9.60 5.70 -11.45
N ARG A 326 -10.43 6.24 -12.33
CA ARG A 326 -11.69 5.65 -12.73
C ARG A 326 -11.59 5.12 -14.16
N PRO A 327 -12.04 3.88 -14.46
CA PRO A 327 -12.12 3.37 -15.83
C PRO A 327 -12.88 4.36 -16.73
N LYS A 328 -12.27 4.72 -17.87
CA LYS A 328 -12.96 5.60 -18.84
C LYS A 328 -14.10 4.82 -19.48
N SER A 329 -15.31 5.38 -19.48
CA SER A 329 -16.43 4.80 -20.22
C SER A 329 -16.12 4.83 -21.71
N THR A 330 -16.23 3.69 -22.37
CA THR A 330 -16.05 3.58 -23.84
C THR A 330 -17.26 4.10 -24.63
N HIS A 331 -18.27 4.68 -23.97
CA HIS A 331 -19.43 5.26 -24.60
C HIS A 331 -19.15 6.71 -24.96
N GLY A 332 -18.86 6.96 -26.26
CA GLY A 332 -18.91 8.28 -26.86
C GLY A 332 -17.60 8.86 -27.36
N ARG A 333 -16.99 8.25 -28.38
CA ARG A 333 -16.45 9.04 -29.47
C ARG A 333 -17.41 8.85 -30.65
N PRO A 334 -18.18 9.86 -31.06
CA PRO A 334 -18.77 9.83 -32.37
C PRO A 334 -17.63 9.90 -33.41
N ASN A 335 -17.75 9.06 -34.45
CA ASN A 335 -16.88 9.06 -35.63
C ASN A 335 -16.80 10.44 -36.29
#